data_ecf0a323f42980717a92838b9f1b3186
#
_entry.id   ecf0a323f42980717a92838b9f1b3186
#
_cell.length_a   1.000
_cell.length_b   1.000
_cell.length_c   1.000
_cell.angle_alpha   90.00
_cell.angle_beta   90.00
_cell.angle_gamma   90.00
#
_symmetry.space_group_name_H-M   'P 1'
#
loop_
_entity.id
_entity.type
_entity.pdbx_description
1 polymer ?
#
loop_
_entity_poly.entity_id
_entity_poly.type
_entity_poly.pdbx_seq_one_letter_code
_entity_poly.pdbx_strand_id
1 'polypeptide(L)'
;MRRLLFLFWLLCGVTLPLSVLRPETTSASKLLTLVALLGLCTIPLKLAAPHRRALFLLLASFALVLITLQLPARAPDATALRDAYLTELRTYDTATYVWGGENHRGIDCSGLVRRGLVDATANEAMRRRDPGLARRALELWWFDASAQALGEGYRGWTHEVTRAKDFLSLDPALLRQGDLAVTQDGLHVLAYLGDSTWIQADPVPMRVHVDRVTAKGWFTAPITLMRWRLLE
;
A
#
# COMPACT_ATOMS: atom_id res chain seq x y z
N MET A 1 18.77 34.23 6.78
CA MET A 1 17.82 33.49 5.91
C MET A 1 18.49 32.32 5.15
N ARG A 2 19.56 32.49 4.37
CA ARG A 2 20.23 31.40 3.63
C ARG A 2 20.73 30.27 4.54
N ARG A 3 21.35 30.58 5.70
CA ARG A 3 21.80 29.57 6.68
C ARG A 3 20.66 28.72 7.24
N LEU A 4 19.51 29.33 7.56
CA LEU A 4 18.33 28.61 8.05
C LEU A 4 17.75 27.67 6.99
N LEU A 5 17.67 28.10 5.72
CA LEU A 5 17.25 27.26 4.61
C LEU A 5 18.19 26.07 4.41
N PHE A 6 19.50 26.29 4.52
CA PHE A 6 20.50 25.23 4.41
C PHE A 6 20.37 24.22 5.57
N LEU A 7 20.21 24.68 6.80
CA LEU A 7 19.97 23.80 7.96
C LEU A 7 18.68 23.01 7.81
N PHE A 8 17.61 23.64 7.33
CA PHE A 8 16.36 22.93 7.06
C PHE A 8 16.51 21.88 5.95
N TRP A 9 17.27 22.18 4.90
CA TRP A 9 17.60 21.22 3.85
C TRP A 9 18.36 19.99 4.38
N LEU A 10 19.37 20.22 5.24
CA LEU A 10 20.09 19.12 5.90
C LEU A 10 19.13 18.30 6.79
N LEU A 11 18.26 18.96 7.53
CA LEU A 11 17.24 18.27 8.33
C LEU A 11 16.33 17.40 7.46
N CYS A 12 15.87 17.89 6.31
CA CYS A 12 15.11 17.10 5.35
C CYS A 12 15.91 15.88 4.84
N GLY A 13 17.22 16.05 4.61
CA GLY A 13 18.13 14.99 4.19
C GLY A 13 18.30 13.87 5.23
N VAL A 14 18.15 14.18 6.51
CA VAL A 14 18.19 13.20 7.61
C VAL A 14 16.80 12.59 7.84
N THR A 15 15.75 13.41 7.82
CA THR A 15 14.38 12.95 8.14
C THR A 15 13.80 12.06 7.07
N LEU A 16 14.10 12.28 5.78
CA LEU A 16 13.58 11.47 4.70
C LEU A 16 14.00 9.99 4.81
N PRO A 17 15.29 9.63 4.90
CA PRO A 17 15.68 8.24 5.07
C PRO A 17 15.13 7.63 6.38
N LEU A 18 15.11 8.38 7.47
CA LEU A 18 14.56 7.90 8.73
C LEU A 18 13.06 7.56 8.62
N SER A 19 12.27 8.38 7.93
CA SER A 19 10.83 8.14 7.75
C SER A 19 10.55 6.97 6.80
N VAL A 20 11.37 6.78 5.76
CA VAL A 20 11.22 5.67 4.79
C VAL A 20 11.71 4.34 5.37
N LEU A 21 12.74 4.38 6.23
CA LEU A 21 13.34 3.18 6.81
C LEU A 21 12.57 2.62 8.01
N ARG A 22 11.70 3.40 8.64
CA ARG A 22 10.84 2.90 9.72
C ARG A 22 9.81 1.92 9.16
N PRO A 23 9.58 0.76 9.81
CA PRO A 23 8.53 -0.16 9.40
C PRO A 23 7.13 0.44 9.62
N GLU A 24 6.91 1.08 10.77
CA GLU A 24 5.63 1.65 11.16
C GLU A 24 5.34 2.92 10.36
N THR A 25 4.19 2.98 9.73
CA THR A 25 3.74 4.17 8.99
C THR A 25 2.47 4.75 9.60
N THR A 26 2.46 6.06 9.73
CA THR A 26 1.31 6.84 10.19
C THR A 26 1.08 8.00 9.23
N SER A 27 -0.11 8.59 9.24
CA SER A 27 -0.37 9.79 8.44
C SER A 27 0.62 10.92 8.73
N ALA A 28 1.08 11.04 9.99
CA ALA A 28 2.10 12.01 10.37
C ALA A 28 3.46 11.70 9.74
N SER A 29 3.90 10.42 9.71
CA SER A 29 5.16 10.02 9.06
C SER A 29 5.09 10.19 7.54
N LYS A 30 3.94 9.90 6.91
CA LYS A 30 3.70 10.15 5.48
C LYS A 30 3.79 11.64 5.15
N LEU A 31 3.16 12.50 5.97
CA LEU A 31 3.25 13.96 5.81
C LEU A 31 4.70 14.45 5.97
N LEU A 32 5.42 13.95 6.99
CA LEU A 32 6.83 14.29 7.19
C LEU A 32 7.69 13.88 6.00
N THR A 33 7.46 12.70 5.43
CA THR A 33 8.13 12.22 4.21
C THR A 33 7.89 13.17 3.03
N LEU A 34 6.64 13.60 2.82
CA LEU A 34 6.30 14.55 1.75
C LEU A 34 6.96 15.92 1.97
N VAL A 35 6.93 16.45 3.19
CA VAL A 35 7.57 17.73 3.54
C VAL A 35 9.08 17.65 3.35
N ALA A 36 9.72 16.55 3.77
CA ALA A 36 11.15 16.35 3.59
C ALA A 36 11.52 16.25 2.11
N LEU A 37 10.75 15.51 1.30
CA LEU A 37 10.95 15.40 -0.13
C LEU A 37 10.81 16.76 -0.84
N LEU A 38 9.75 17.50 -0.53
CA LEU A 38 9.54 18.86 -1.05
C LEU A 38 10.69 19.79 -0.66
N GLY A 39 11.14 19.75 0.60
CA GLY A 39 12.28 20.54 1.09
C GLY A 39 13.57 20.22 0.33
N LEU A 40 13.87 18.94 0.12
CA LEU A 40 15.05 18.50 -0.63
C LEU A 40 15.03 18.97 -2.09
N CYS A 41 13.87 18.98 -2.74
CA CYS A 41 13.73 19.42 -4.13
C CYS A 41 13.73 20.95 -4.27
N THR A 42 13.09 21.68 -3.35
CA THR A 42 12.79 23.12 -3.52
C THR A 42 13.90 24.03 -3.01
N ILE A 43 14.56 23.64 -1.91
CA ILE A 43 15.55 24.50 -1.27
C ILE A 43 16.81 24.72 -2.12
N PRO A 44 17.40 23.68 -2.77
CA PRO A 44 18.54 23.87 -3.68
C PRO A 44 18.22 24.79 -4.84
N LEU A 45 17.02 24.67 -5.43
CA LEU A 45 16.56 25.55 -6.48
C LEU A 45 16.49 27.02 -6.04
N LYS A 46 15.99 27.26 -4.82
CA LYS A 46 15.92 28.60 -4.23
C LYS A 46 17.29 29.17 -3.87
N LEU A 47 18.27 28.32 -3.55
CA LEU A 47 19.63 28.75 -3.21
C LEU A 47 20.48 29.00 -4.46
N ALA A 48 20.27 28.25 -5.54
CA ALA A 48 21.10 28.24 -6.75
C ALA A 48 20.67 29.22 -7.85
N ALA A 49 19.39 29.58 -7.93
CA ALA A 49 18.86 30.37 -9.06
C ALA A 49 18.37 31.78 -8.65
N PRO A 50 18.38 32.76 -9.55
CA PRO A 50 17.69 34.05 -9.34
C PRO A 50 16.21 33.77 -9.03
N HIS A 51 15.73 34.31 -7.94
CA HIS A 51 14.49 33.91 -7.25
C HIS A 51 13.27 33.70 -8.14
N ARG A 52 13.07 34.51 -9.19
CA ARG A 52 11.89 34.40 -10.05
C ARG A 52 11.90 33.19 -10.98
N ARG A 53 13.06 32.83 -11.56
CA ARG A 53 13.18 31.68 -12.47
C ARG A 53 13.02 30.36 -11.72
N ALA A 54 13.65 30.22 -10.53
CA ALA A 54 13.52 29.01 -9.71
C ALA A 54 12.09 28.80 -9.25
N LEU A 55 11.41 29.87 -8.78
CA LEU A 55 10.02 29.79 -8.40
C LEU A 55 9.11 29.39 -9.57
N PHE A 56 9.34 29.99 -10.75
CA PHE A 56 8.58 29.65 -11.97
C PHE A 56 8.74 28.17 -12.34
N LEU A 57 10.00 27.65 -12.39
CA LEU A 57 10.26 26.26 -12.72
C LEU A 57 9.62 25.30 -11.71
N LEU A 58 9.65 25.64 -10.44
CA LEU A 58 9.01 24.86 -9.36
C LEU A 58 7.50 24.83 -9.52
N LEU A 59 6.86 25.98 -9.71
CA LEU A 59 5.42 26.07 -9.90
C LEU A 59 4.99 25.37 -11.19
N ALA A 60 5.75 25.53 -12.26
CA ALA A 60 5.50 24.84 -13.53
C ALA A 60 5.62 23.32 -13.40
N SER A 61 6.64 22.82 -12.70
CA SER A 61 6.79 21.37 -12.45
C SER A 61 5.67 20.84 -11.59
N PHE A 62 5.28 21.55 -10.54
CA PHE A 62 4.16 21.17 -9.70
C PHE A 62 2.83 21.18 -10.46
N ALA A 63 2.58 22.22 -11.23
CA ALA A 63 1.40 22.32 -12.10
C ALA A 63 1.37 21.18 -13.13
N LEU A 64 2.51 20.85 -13.74
CA LEU A 64 2.61 19.73 -14.69
C LEU A 64 2.26 18.40 -14.02
N VAL A 65 2.75 18.13 -12.81
CA VAL A 65 2.39 16.92 -12.05
C VAL A 65 0.88 16.92 -11.76
N LEU A 66 0.32 18.02 -11.28
CA LEU A 66 -1.12 18.10 -11.01
C LEU A 66 -1.95 17.89 -12.27
N ILE A 67 -1.56 18.50 -13.40
CA ILE A 67 -2.24 18.34 -14.70
C ILE A 67 -2.15 16.88 -15.16
N THR A 68 -0.98 16.26 -15.09
CA THR A 68 -0.82 14.84 -15.47
C THR A 68 -1.68 13.92 -14.61
N LEU A 69 -1.76 14.18 -13.30
CA LEU A 69 -2.63 13.43 -12.41
C LEU A 69 -4.13 13.67 -12.69
N GLN A 70 -4.54 14.73 -13.38
CA GLN A 70 -5.94 14.97 -13.77
C GLN A 70 -6.31 14.32 -15.10
N LEU A 71 -5.36 13.79 -15.86
CA LEU A 71 -5.66 13.10 -17.11
C LEU A 71 -6.61 11.90 -16.85
N PRO A 72 -7.50 11.60 -17.79
CA PRO A 72 -8.44 10.50 -17.62
C PRO A 72 -7.71 9.16 -17.40
N ALA A 73 -8.24 8.37 -16.49
CA ALA A 73 -7.77 7.02 -16.27
C ALA A 73 -8.11 6.14 -17.47
N ARG A 74 -7.23 5.22 -17.82
CA ARG A 74 -7.54 4.12 -18.75
C ARG A 74 -8.29 3.04 -17.99
N ALA A 75 -9.07 2.22 -18.70
CA ALA A 75 -9.67 1.04 -18.09
C ALA A 75 -8.54 0.15 -17.53
N PRO A 76 -8.56 -0.20 -16.24
CA PRO A 76 -7.54 -1.06 -15.67
C PRO A 76 -7.63 -2.44 -16.31
N ASP A 77 -6.48 -3.05 -16.56
CA ASP A 77 -6.40 -4.48 -16.88
C ASP A 77 -6.38 -5.23 -15.53
N ALA A 78 -7.56 -5.67 -15.11
CA ALA A 78 -7.73 -6.31 -13.81
C ALA A 78 -6.90 -7.60 -13.69
N THR A 79 -6.69 -8.33 -14.80
CA THR A 79 -5.86 -9.54 -14.80
C THR A 79 -4.40 -9.21 -14.58
N ALA A 80 -3.85 -8.28 -15.38
CA ALA A 80 -2.45 -7.85 -15.21
C ALA A 80 -2.20 -7.25 -13.82
N LEU A 81 -3.15 -6.47 -13.30
CA LEU A 81 -3.02 -5.87 -11.97
C LEU A 81 -3.10 -6.92 -10.85
N ARG A 82 -3.94 -7.95 -11.02
CA ARG A 82 -4.02 -9.08 -10.10
C ARG A 82 -2.72 -9.87 -10.08
N ASP A 83 -2.16 -10.19 -11.24
CA ASP A 83 -0.88 -10.91 -11.34
C ASP A 83 0.26 -10.12 -10.72
N ALA A 84 0.29 -8.79 -10.94
CA ALA A 84 1.23 -7.89 -10.27
C ALA A 84 1.03 -7.91 -8.75
N TYR A 85 -0.22 -7.85 -8.27
CA TYR A 85 -0.54 -7.91 -6.84
C TYR A 85 -0.05 -9.20 -6.19
N LEU A 86 -0.31 -10.35 -6.80
CA LEU A 86 0.17 -11.64 -6.30
C LEU A 86 1.70 -11.72 -6.29
N THR A 87 2.34 -11.12 -7.28
CA THR A 87 3.80 -11.03 -7.33
C THR A 87 4.33 -10.18 -6.18
N GLU A 88 3.77 -8.99 -5.97
CA GLU A 88 4.19 -8.10 -4.89
C GLU A 88 3.96 -8.72 -3.50
N LEU A 89 2.84 -9.39 -3.26
CA LEU A 89 2.60 -10.10 -2.00
C LEU A 89 3.71 -11.10 -1.68
N ARG A 90 4.16 -11.85 -2.68
CA ARG A 90 5.23 -12.87 -2.51
C ARG A 90 6.60 -12.26 -2.21
N THR A 91 6.85 -11.00 -2.58
CA THR A 91 8.11 -10.32 -2.24
C THR A 91 8.28 -10.10 -0.74
N TYR A 92 7.16 -10.15 0.02
CA TYR A 92 7.17 -10.02 1.47
C TYR A 92 7.33 -11.36 2.21
N ASP A 93 7.38 -12.49 1.51
CA ASP A 93 7.58 -13.77 2.17
C ASP A 93 8.81 -13.73 3.09
N THR A 94 8.68 -14.26 4.29
CA THR A 94 9.66 -14.22 5.38
C THR A 94 9.94 -12.85 6.02
N ALA A 95 9.30 -11.76 5.57
CA ALA A 95 9.44 -10.46 6.21
C ALA A 95 8.96 -10.52 7.68
N THR A 96 9.63 -9.77 8.54
CA THR A 96 9.29 -9.71 9.97
C THR A 96 7.92 -9.07 10.19
N TYR A 97 7.12 -9.66 11.09
CA TYR A 97 5.89 -9.02 11.55
C TYR A 97 6.22 -7.84 12.45
N VAL A 98 5.66 -6.67 12.14
CA VAL A 98 5.70 -5.48 12.99
C VAL A 98 4.33 -4.83 12.94
N TRP A 99 3.71 -4.65 14.10
CA TRP A 99 2.41 -3.98 14.21
C TRP A 99 2.46 -2.56 13.63
N GLY A 100 1.54 -2.24 12.71
CA GLY A 100 1.53 -0.96 12.00
C GLY A 100 2.63 -0.83 10.94
N GLY A 101 3.35 -1.90 10.64
CA GLY A 101 4.39 -1.94 9.62
C GLY A 101 3.83 -2.01 8.21
N GLU A 102 4.50 -1.35 7.26
CA GLU A 102 4.11 -1.28 5.85
C GLU A 102 5.29 -1.35 4.88
N ASN A 103 6.39 -2.02 5.24
CA ASN A 103 7.54 -2.19 4.35
C ASN A 103 8.30 -3.50 4.63
N HIS A 104 9.32 -3.81 3.82
CA HIS A 104 10.11 -5.04 3.94
C HIS A 104 10.92 -5.19 5.25
N ARG A 105 11.03 -4.13 6.06
CA ARG A 105 11.69 -4.18 7.37
C ARG A 105 10.74 -4.60 8.48
N GLY A 106 9.45 -4.50 8.22
CA GLY A 106 8.40 -4.94 9.11
C GLY A 106 7.03 -4.63 8.53
N ILE A 107 6.13 -5.59 8.62
CA ILE A 107 4.80 -5.48 8.04
C ILE A 107 3.78 -6.21 8.90
N ASP A 108 2.56 -5.65 9.04
CA ASP A 108 1.45 -6.34 9.68
C ASP A 108 0.49 -6.96 8.65
N CYS A 109 -0.57 -7.62 9.11
CA CYS A 109 -1.51 -8.33 8.24
C CYS A 109 -2.22 -7.38 7.26
N SER A 110 -2.69 -6.23 7.72
CA SER A 110 -3.36 -5.23 6.87
C SER A 110 -2.36 -4.46 6.00
N GLY A 111 -1.18 -4.19 6.54
CA GLY A 111 -0.06 -3.60 5.81
C GLY A 111 0.36 -4.47 4.62
N LEU A 112 0.46 -5.79 4.81
CA LEU A 112 0.82 -6.74 3.74
C LEU A 112 -0.13 -6.64 2.54
N VAL A 113 -1.43 -6.80 2.78
CA VAL A 113 -2.41 -6.82 1.69
C VAL A 113 -2.58 -5.45 1.04
N ARG A 114 -2.47 -4.37 1.81
CA ARG A 114 -2.51 -2.99 1.29
C ARG A 114 -1.24 -2.65 0.51
N ARG A 115 -0.07 -2.90 1.11
CA ARG A 115 1.20 -2.54 0.49
C ARG A 115 1.42 -3.29 -0.82
N GLY A 116 1.11 -4.58 -0.86
CA GLY A 116 1.12 -5.34 -2.11
C GLY A 116 0.26 -4.67 -3.19
N LEU A 117 -0.95 -4.18 -2.84
CA LEU A 117 -1.81 -3.49 -3.82
C LEU A 117 -1.27 -2.10 -4.21
N VAL A 118 -0.70 -1.35 -3.27
CA VAL A 118 -0.05 -0.05 -3.56
C VAL A 118 1.08 -0.24 -4.57
N ASP A 119 1.98 -1.20 -4.30
CA ASP A 119 3.17 -1.44 -5.12
C ASP A 119 2.77 -1.98 -6.51
N ALA A 120 1.86 -2.94 -6.57
CA ALA A 120 1.32 -3.44 -7.84
C ALA A 120 0.68 -2.32 -8.67
N THR A 121 -0.15 -1.48 -8.04
CA THR A 121 -0.84 -0.38 -8.73
C THR A 121 0.17 0.68 -9.21
N ALA A 122 1.18 1.01 -8.40
CA ALA A 122 2.23 1.97 -8.76
C ALA A 122 3.10 1.44 -9.92
N ASN A 123 3.50 0.17 -9.87
CA ASN A 123 4.29 -0.47 -10.92
C ASN A 123 3.53 -0.55 -12.25
N GLU A 124 2.24 -0.94 -12.22
CA GLU A 124 1.39 -0.93 -13.40
C GLU A 124 1.13 0.49 -13.93
N ALA A 125 0.98 1.48 -13.05
CA ALA A 125 0.85 2.88 -13.45
C ALA A 125 2.08 3.37 -14.23
N MET A 126 3.28 3.04 -13.75
CA MET A 126 4.54 3.38 -14.43
C MET A 126 4.69 2.62 -15.76
N ARG A 127 4.44 1.31 -15.76
CA ARG A 127 4.56 0.47 -16.97
C ARG A 127 3.61 0.93 -18.08
N ARG A 128 2.38 1.26 -17.72
CA ARG A 128 1.32 1.68 -18.66
C ARG A 128 1.31 3.19 -18.91
N ARG A 129 2.08 3.96 -18.17
CA ARG A 129 2.05 5.43 -18.15
C ARG A 129 0.60 5.92 -17.92
N ASP A 130 -0.06 5.34 -16.90
CA ASP A 130 -1.46 5.62 -16.59
C ASP A 130 -1.58 6.51 -15.35
N PRO A 131 -1.91 7.80 -15.51
CA PRO A 131 -2.04 8.72 -14.40
C PRO A 131 -3.23 8.38 -13.48
N GLY A 132 -4.25 7.68 -13.99
CA GLY A 132 -5.38 7.22 -13.19
C GLY A 132 -4.96 6.14 -12.19
N LEU A 133 -4.17 5.16 -12.62
CA LEU A 133 -3.57 4.18 -11.72
C LEU A 133 -2.59 4.83 -10.74
N ALA A 134 -1.80 5.84 -11.18
CA ALA A 134 -0.91 6.58 -10.29
C ALA A 134 -1.69 7.30 -9.16
N ARG A 135 -2.82 7.95 -9.50
CA ARG A 135 -3.71 8.54 -8.47
C ARG A 135 -4.24 7.47 -7.51
N ARG A 136 -4.64 6.32 -8.03
CA ARG A 136 -5.16 5.23 -7.19
C ARG A 136 -4.09 4.68 -6.26
N ALA A 137 -2.86 4.51 -6.73
CA ALA A 137 -1.72 4.11 -5.90
C ALA A 137 -1.44 5.13 -4.78
N LEU A 138 -1.47 6.43 -5.11
CA LEU A 138 -1.32 7.51 -4.12
C LEU A 138 -2.44 7.51 -3.09
N GLU A 139 -3.68 7.28 -3.50
CA GLU A 139 -4.85 7.19 -2.61
C GLU A 139 -4.69 6.00 -1.64
N LEU A 140 -4.38 4.79 -2.16
CA LEU A 140 -4.15 3.59 -1.38
C LEU A 140 -2.97 3.76 -0.39
N TRP A 141 -1.92 4.45 -0.81
CA TRP A 141 -0.76 4.75 0.04
C TRP A 141 -1.10 5.76 1.14
N TRP A 142 -1.88 6.82 0.81
CA TRP A 142 -2.18 7.90 1.75
C TRP A 142 -3.11 7.46 2.87
N PHE A 143 -4.18 6.74 2.54
CA PHE A 143 -5.19 6.33 3.49
C PHE A 143 -4.87 4.94 4.06
N ASP A 144 -4.79 4.87 5.39
CA ASP A 144 -4.58 3.61 6.09
C ASP A 144 -5.91 2.86 6.26
N ALA A 145 -5.84 1.53 6.25
CA ALA A 145 -6.98 0.66 6.52
C ALA A 145 -6.51 -0.56 7.33
N SER A 146 -7.11 -0.75 8.50
CA SER A 146 -6.95 -1.96 9.30
C SER A 146 -7.64 -3.17 8.65
N ALA A 147 -7.41 -4.37 9.19
CA ALA A 147 -8.15 -5.57 8.77
C ALA A 147 -9.67 -5.35 8.91
N GLN A 148 -10.13 -4.80 10.03
CA GLN A 148 -11.55 -4.46 10.23
C GLN A 148 -12.07 -3.50 9.16
N ALA A 149 -11.34 -2.41 8.86
CA ALA A 149 -11.74 -1.44 7.85
C ALA A 149 -11.85 -2.07 6.45
N LEU A 150 -10.96 -3.00 6.10
CA LEU A 150 -11.04 -3.77 4.86
C LEU A 150 -12.26 -4.69 4.84
N GLY A 151 -12.59 -5.32 5.96
CA GLY A 151 -13.79 -6.16 6.13
C GLY A 151 -15.09 -5.37 6.05
N GLU A 152 -15.08 -4.08 6.39
CA GLU A 152 -16.22 -3.15 6.31
C GLU A 152 -16.32 -2.42 4.96
N GLY A 153 -15.43 -2.70 4.01
CA GLY A 153 -15.45 -2.07 2.69
C GLY A 153 -15.00 -0.62 2.71
N TYR A 154 -14.04 -0.26 3.56
CA TYR A 154 -13.53 1.11 3.72
C TYR A 154 -13.24 1.77 2.37
N ARG A 155 -13.72 3.01 2.19
CA ARG A 155 -13.63 3.82 0.97
C ARG A 155 -14.14 3.12 -0.30
N GLY A 156 -14.89 2.05 -0.19
CA GLY A 156 -15.34 1.25 -1.31
C GLY A 156 -14.21 0.47 -2.01
N TRP A 157 -13.09 0.23 -1.34
CA TRP A 157 -11.97 -0.51 -1.91
C TRP A 157 -12.25 -1.99 -2.04
N THR A 158 -12.96 -2.54 -1.08
CA THR A 158 -13.37 -3.93 -1.03
C THR A 158 -14.89 -4.05 -1.00
N HIS A 159 -15.40 -5.22 -1.33
CA HIS A 159 -16.78 -5.61 -1.09
C HIS A 159 -16.85 -7.04 -0.60
N GLU A 160 -17.89 -7.35 0.15
CA GLU A 160 -18.16 -8.68 0.66
C GLU A 160 -18.58 -9.63 -0.48
N VAL A 161 -17.97 -10.81 -0.54
CA VAL A 161 -18.33 -11.89 -1.45
C VAL A 161 -19.21 -12.91 -0.73
N THR A 162 -18.79 -13.35 0.47
CA THR A 162 -19.52 -14.30 1.31
C THR A 162 -18.96 -14.31 2.73
N ARG A 163 -19.68 -14.96 3.64
CA ARG A 163 -19.20 -15.25 5.01
C ARG A 163 -19.13 -16.75 5.22
N ALA A 164 -18.18 -17.17 6.03
CA ALA A 164 -17.98 -18.56 6.39
C ALA A 164 -17.63 -18.70 7.88
N LYS A 165 -17.98 -19.84 8.46
CA LYS A 165 -17.63 -20.15 9.87
C LYS A 165 -16.13 -20.45 10.07
N ASP A 166 -15.46 -20.85 9.01
CA ASP A 166 -14.03 -21.13 8.93
C ASP A 166 -13.58 -21.23 7.46
N PHE A 167 -12.28 -21.34 7.22
CA PHE A 167 -11.72 -21.45 5.85
C PHE A 167 -12.08 -22.78 5.15
N LEU A 168 -12.30 -23.87 5.90
CA LEU A 168 -12.64 -25.17 5.32
C LEU A 168 -14.08 -25.20 4.80
N SER A 169 -14.94 -24.31 5.31
CA SER A 169 -16.33 -24.17 4.88
C SER A 169 -16.54 -23.19 3.72
N LEU A 170 -15.46 -22.52 3.26
CA LEU A 170 -15.53 -21.67 2.07
C LEU A 170 -15.77 -22.54 0.81
N ASP A 171 -16.72 -22.11 -0.01
CA ASP A 171 -16.89 -22.71 -1.34
C ASP A 171 -15.72 -22.29 -2.25
N PRO A 172 -14.88 -23.24 -2.70
CA PRO A 172 -13.75 -22.94 -3.58
C PRO A 172 -14.14 -22.26 -4.90
N ALA A 173 -15.39 -22.43 -5.36
CA ALA A 173 -15.88 -21.80 -6.60
C ALA A 173 -16.04 -20.28 -6.47
N LEU A 174 -16.16 -19.76 -5.27
CA LEU A 174 -16.25 -18.32 -5.00
C LEU A 174 -14.89 -17.63 -4.92
N LEU A 175 -13.82 -18.42 -4.69
CA LEU A 175 -12.47 -17.88 -4.48
C LEU A 175 -11.83 -17.40 -5.79
N ARG A 176 -11.25 -16.21 -5.75
CA ARG A 176 -10.39 -15.67 -6.81
C ARG A 176 -9.07 -15.25 -6.22
N GLN A 177 -7.98 -15.47 -6.94
CA GLN A 177 -6.67 -14.99 -6.54
C GLN A 177 -6.70 -13.49 -6.25
N GLY A 178 -6.13 -13.08 -5.11
CA GLY A 178 -6.18 -11.71 -4.61
C GLY A 178 -7.35 -11.42 -3.68
N ASP A 179 -8.30 -12.34 -3.47
CA ASP A 179 -9.34 -12.20 -2.44
C ASP A 179 -8.73 -12.14 -1.04
N LEU A 180 -9.42 -11.47 -0.14
CA LEU A 180 -9.04 -11.31 1.26
C LEU A 180 -9.98 -12.12 2.14
N ALA A 181 -9.45 -12.88 3.08
CA ALA A 181 -10.20 -13.41 4.19
C ALA A 181 -9.94 -12.53 5.42
N VAL A 182 -10.96 -11.78 5.84
CA VAL A 182 -10.92 -10.96 7.06
C VAL A 182 -11.65 -11.71 8.16
N THR A 183 -11.01 -11.91 9.32
CA THR A 183 -11.66 -12.51 10.48
C THR A 183 -12.82 -11.63 10.94
N GLN A 184 -13.95 -12.24 11.36
CA GLN A 184 -15.16 -11.48 11.69
C GLN A 184 -15.01 -10.57 12.93
N ASP A 185 -14.00 -10.83 13.75
CA ASP A 185 -13.57 -9.93 14.84
C ASP A 185 -12.75 -8.73 14.36
N GLY A 186 -12.38 -8.69 13.05
CA GLY A 186 -11.61 -7.63 12.45
C GLY A 186 -10.12 -7.62 12.82
N LEU A 187 -9.62 -8.65 13.49
CA LEU A 187 -8.25 -8.66 14.04
C LEU A 187 -7.20 -9.08 13.01
N HIS A 188 -7.60 -9.88 12.00
CA HIS A 188 -6.64 -10.44 11.05
C HIS A 188 -7.16 -10.46 9.62
N VAL A 189 -6.23 -10.46 8.67
CA VAL A 189 -6.52 -10.58 7.24
C VAL A 189 -5.45 -11.40 6.54
N LEU A 190 -5.90 -12.28 5.63
CA LEU A 190 -5.07 -13.09 4.76
C LEU A 190 -5.43 -12.80 3.30
N ALA A 191 -4.48 -12.98 2.37
CA ALA A 191 -4.75 -12.89 0.93
C ALA A 191 -4.63 -14.25 0.26
N TYR A 192 -5.57 -14.57 -0.63
CA TYR A 192 -5.61 -15.83 -1.37
C TYR A 192 -4.65 -15.79 -2.57
N LEU A 193 -3.75 -16.76 -2.63
CA LEU A 193 -2.78 -16.88 -3.72
C LEU A 193 -3.17 -17.88 -4.81
N GLY A 194 -4.24 -18.65 -4.59
CA GLY A 194 -4.63 -19.79 -5.43
C GLY A 194 -4.23 -21.14 -4.82
N ASP A 195 -4.74 -22.22 -5.38
CA ASP A 195 -4.41 -23.62 -5.01
C ASP A 195 -4.52 -23.91 -3.51
N SER A 196 -5.56 -23.36 -2.86
CA SER A 196 -5.79 -23.45 -1.42
C SER A 196 -4.65 -22.85 -0.56
N THR A 197 -3.85 -21.94 -1.12
CA THR A 197 -2.77 -21.25 -0.42
C THR A 197 -3.14 -19.80 -0.11
N TRP A 198 -2.71 -19.35 1.06
CA TRP A 198 -2.93 -18.01 1.58
C TRP A 198 -1.62 -17.44 2.09
N ILE A 199 -1.42 -16.14 1.91
CA ILE A 199 -0.31 -15.40 2.49
C ILE A 199 -0.81 -14.50 3.61
N GLN A 200 -0.05 -14.43 4.67
CA GLN A 200 -0.38 -13.63 5.86
C GLN A 200 0.88 -13.11 6.55
N ALA A 201 0.77 -11.95 7.18
CA ALA A 201 1.73 -11.51 8.19
C ALA A 201 1.17 -11.92 9.56
N ASP A 202 1.73 -12.94 10.17
CA ASP A 202 1.20 -13.59 11.37
C ASP A 202 1.97 -13.15 12.62
N PRO A 203 1.28 -12.61 13.64
CA PRO A 203 1.89 -12.19 14.89
C PRO A 203 2.41 -13.35 15.75
N VAL A 204 1.98 -14.60 15.50
CA VAL A 204 2.41 -15.75 16.33
C VAL A 204 3.84 -16.17 15.96
N PRO A 205 4.18 -16.53 14.69
CA PRO A 205 5.56 -16.77 14.29
C PRO A 205 6.33 -15.46 14.02
N MET A 206 5.70 -14.27 14.19
CA MET A 206 6.30 -12.95 13.98
C MET A 206 6.88 -12.75 12.58
N ARG A 207 6.21 -13.26 11.56
CA ARG A 207 6.66 -13.15 10.16
C ARG A 207 5.53 -13.31 9.14
N VAL A 208 5.83 -12.90 7.91
CA VAL A 208 5.02 -13.26 6.74
C VAL A 208 5.34 -14.70 6.33
N HIS A 209 4.31 -15.45 5.98
CA HIS A 209 4.46 -16.81 5.44
C HIS A 209 3.26 -17.19 4.56
N VAL A 210 3.47 -18.20 3.74
CA VAL A 210 2.45 -18.80 2.88
C VAL A 210 2.05 -20.14 3.46
N ASP A 211 0.75 -20.35 3.69
CA ASP A 211 0.20 -21.58 4.23
C ASP A 211 -0.90 -22.16 3.33
N ARG A 212 -1.08 -23.47 3.44
CA ARG A 212 -2.31 -24.14 3.02
C ARG A 212 -3.33 -24.15 4.14
N VAL A 213 -4.61 -24.14 3.77
CA VAL A 213 -5.71 -24.23 4.74
C VAL A 213 -5.56 -25.48 5.60
N THR A 214 -5.63 -25.32 6.91
CA THR A 214 -5.57 -26.38 7.93
C THR A 214 -6.66 -26.17 8.98
N ALA A 215 -6.92 -27.17 9.81
CA ALA A 215 -7.85 -27.06 10.94
C ALA A 215 -7.17 -26.42 12.18
N LYS A 216 -6.31 -25.41 12.01
CA LYS A 216 -5.53 -24.78 13.09
C LYS A 216 -5.36 -23.28 12.83
N GLY A 217 -5.06 -22.54 13.90
CA GLY A 217 -4.72 -21.12 13.85
C GLY A 217 -5.85 -20.27 13.25
N TRP A 218 -5.50 -19.26 12.47
CA TRP A 218 -6.44 -18.34 11.84
C TRP A 218 -7.42 -19.04 10.89
N PHE A 219 -7.09 -20.22 10.35
CA PHE A 219 -7.96 -20.99 9.45
C PHE A 219 -9.22 -21.55 10.12
N THR A 220 -9.31 -21.54 11.44
CA THR A 220 -10.49 -21.95 12.21
C THR A 220 -11.39 -20.78 12.62
N ALA A 221 -10.96 -19.55 12.34
CA ALA A 221 -11.74 -18.35 12.67
C ALA A 221 -12.90 -18.15 11.69
N PRO A 222 -14.05 -17.62 12.18
CA PRO A 222 -15.10 -17.10 11.30
C PRO A 222 -14.58 -15.94 10.46
N ILE A 223 -14.87 -15.97 9.15
CA ILE A 223 -14.34 -15.00 8.20
C ILE A 223 -15.40 -14.38 7.31
N THR A 224 -15.10 -13.19 6.83
CA THR A 224 -15.76 -12.54 5.70
C THR A 224 -14.78 -12.54 4.52
N LEU A 225 -15.17 -13.15 3.41
CA LEU A 225 -14.43 -13.12 2.15
C LEU A 225 -14.70 -11.78 1.48
N MET A 226 -13.65 -11.00 1.29
CA MET A 226 -13.68 -9.68 0.68
C MET A 226 -12.93 -9.70 -0.65
N ARG A 227 -13.35 -8.88 -1.61
CA ARG A 227 -12.68 -8.73 -2.91
C ARG A 227 -12.33 -7.28 -3.16
N TRP A 228 -11.10 -7.05 -3.66
CA TRP A 228 -10.69 -5.74 -4.12
C TRP A 228 -11.43 -5.35 -5.40
N ARG A 229 -12.15 -4.22 -5.39
CA ARG A 229 -12.82 -3.71 -6.61
C ARG A 229 -11.84 -3.36 -7.73
N LEU A 230 -10.61 -3.03 -7.39
CA LEU A 230 -9.59 -2.68 -8.37
C LEU A 230 -9.07 -3.89 -9.14
N LEU A 231 -9.27 -5.11 -8.64
CA LEU A 231 -8.86 -6.39 -9.26
C LEU A 231 -9.99 -7.11 -9.99
N GLU A 232 -11.14 -6.45 -10.21
CA GLU A 232 -12.29 -6.99 -10.95
C GLU A 232 -12.33 -6.61 -12.41
#